data_c3d2ee6f28d2881385c25817efc58bf2
#
_entry.id   c3d2ee6f28d2881385c25817efc58bf2
#
_cell.length_a   1.000
_cell.length_b   1.000
_cell.length_c   1.000
_cell.angle_alpha   90.00
_cell.angle_beta   90.00
_cell.angle_gamma   90.00
#
_symmetry.space_group_name_H-M   'P 1'
#
loop_
_entity.id
_entity.type
_entity.pdbx_description
1 polymer ?
#
loop_
_entity_poly.entity_id
_entity_poly.type
_entity_poly.pdbx_seq_one_letter_code
_entity_poly.pdbx_strand_id
1 'polypeptide(L)'
;MQSKLTIREYGIKRWRLPNGKFHREDGPAIEWEDGSKMWLINGEYHKENGAAIQYYDGDKEWYINGKEYTEQEYKYEMRSRKLKQLLK
;
A
#
# COMPACT_ATOMS: atom_id res chain seq x y z
N MET A 1 -8.16 -7.80 -12.70
CA MET A 1 -7.46 -6.94 -13.66
C MET A 1 -6.02 -6.76 -13.24
N GLN A 2 -5.12 -6.78 -14.19
CA GLN A 2 -3.70 -6.62 -13.89
C GLN A 2 -3.30 -5.16 -14.06
N SER A 3 -2.51 -4.68 -13.09
CA SER A 3 -1.89 -3.38 -13.23
C SER A 3 -0.66 -3.48 -14.13
N LYS A 4 -0.31 -2.38 -14.76
CA LYS A 4 0.86 -2.31 -15.63
C LYS A 4 1.88 -1.36 -15.05
N LEU A 5 3.15 -1.75 -15.16
CA LEU A 5 4.26 -0.89 -14.79
C LEU A 5 4.44 0.20 -15.84
N THR A 6 4.53 1.44 -15.38
CA THR A 6 4.98 2.55 -16.21
C THR A 6 6.17 3.21 -15.51
N ILE A 7 7.25 3.40 -16.27
CA ILE A 7 8.43 4.10 -15.76
C ILE A 7 8.39 5.51 -16.32
N ARG A 8 8.45 6.48 -15.43
CA ARG A 8 8.41 7.88 -15.79
C ARG A 8 9.76 8.54 -15.52
N GLU A 9 9.80 9.83 -15.73
CA GLU A 9 10.99 10.62 -15.47
C GLU A 9 11.51 10.37 -14.06
N TYR A 10 12.81 10.46 -13.88
CA TYR A 10 13.47 10.33 -12.58
C TYR A 10 13.40 8.93 -11.96
N GLY A 11 13.13 7.91 -12.78
CA GLY A 11 13.18 6.53 -12.30
C GLY A 11 12.03 6.11 -11.39
N ILE A 12 10.96 6.89 -11.32
CA ILE A 12 9.79 6.54 -10.52
C ILE A 12 9.01 5.45 -11.23
N LYS A 13 8.76 4.34 -10.53
CA LYS A 13 7.98 3.23 -11.06
C LYS A 13 6.55 3.33 -10.55
N ARG A 14 5.60 3.23 -11.45
CA ARG A 14 4.18 3.30 -11.12
C ARG A 14 3.44 2.15 -11.78
N TRP A 15 2.58 1.49 -11.01
CA TRP A 15 1.70 0.43 -11.53
C TRP A 15 0.27 0.94 -11.50
N ARG A 16 -0.42 0.84 -12.64
CA ARG A 16 -1.78 1.36 -12.79
C ARG A 16 -2.70 0.34 -13.44
N LEU A 17 -3.96 0.37 -13.02
CA LEU A 17 -5.03 -0.34 -13.72
C LEU A 17 -5.37 0.39 -15.02
N PRO A 18 -6.11 -0.27 -15.94
CA PRO A 18 -6.57 0.41 -17.17
C PRO A 18 -7.33 1.70 -16.93
N ASN A 19 -8.02 1.82 -15.76
CA ASN A 19 -8.75 3.04 -15.42
C ASN A 19 -7.84 4.15 -14.89
N GLY A 20 -6.53 3.92 -14.83
CA GLY A 20 -5.57 4.91 -14.37
C GLY A 20 -5.29 4.92 -12.87
N LYS A 21 -6.05 4.17 -12.08
CA LYS A 21 -5.82 4.13 -10.63
C LYS A 21 -4.56 3.35 -10.31
N PHE A 22 -3.79 3.84 -9.34
CA PHE A 22 -2.62 3.11 -8.87
C PHE A 22 -3.05 1.83 -8.17
N HIS A 23 -2.37 0.73 -8.53
CA HIS A 23 -2.77 -0.59 -8.05
C HIS A 23 -1.66 -1.59 -8.27
N ARG A 24 -1.32 -2.35 -7.23
CA ARG A 24 -0.43 -3.51 -7.38
C ARG A 24 -0.68 -4.45 -6.21
N GLU A 25 -0.88 -5.74 -6.52
CA GLU A 25 -1.22 -6.72 -5.49
C GLU A 25 0.00 -7.38 -4.87
N ASP A 26 1.10 -7.47 -5.61
CA ASP A 26 2.29 -8.21 -5.17
C ASP A 26 3.47 -7.30 -4.82
N GLY A 27 3.21 -6.04 -4.52
CA GLY A 27 4.27 -5.12 -4.15
C GLY A 27 3.76 -3.68 -4.08
N PRO A 28 4.66 -2.72 -3.91
CA PRO A 28 4.25 -1.31 -3.88
C PRO A 28 3.80 -0.86 -5.26
N ALA A 29 2.71 -0.08 -5.31
CA ALA A 29 2.21 0.47 -6.57
C ALA A 29 3.03 1.65 -7.05
N ILE A 30 3.76 2.30 -6.15
CA ILE A 30 4.69 3.38 -6.51
C ILE A 30 6.00 3.13 -5.79
N GLU A 31 7.09 3.12 -6.56
CA GLU A 31 8.45 3.04 -6.01
C GLU A 31 9.21 4.26 -6.47
N TRP A 32 9.62 5.06 -5.50
CA TRP A 32 10.36 6.28 -5.75
C TRP A 32 11.85 5.99 -5.88
N GLU A 33 12.55 6.84 -6.59
CA GLU A 33 13.98 6.68 -6.80
C GLU A 33 14.75 6.71 -5.48
N ASP A 34 14.27 7.47 -4.50
CA ASP A 34 14.93 7.59 -3.18
C ASP A 34 14.71 6.37 -2.28
N GLY A 35 13.96 5.37 -2.75
CA GLY A 35 13.65 4.18 -1.97
C GLY A 35 12.32 4.22 -1.25
N SER A 36 11.62 5.33 -1.30
CA SER A 36 10.26 5.40 -0.71
C SER A 36 9.31 4.50 -1.50
N LYS A 37 8.35 3.89 -0.80
CA LYS A 37 7.42 2.94 -1.41
C LYS A 37 6.01 3.18 -0.90
N MET A 38 5.04 3.02 -1.79
CA MET A 38 3.63 3.22 -1.46
C MET A 38 2.81 2.05 -2.00
N TRP A 39 2.05 1.41 -1.11
CA TRP A 39 1.16 0.29 -1.47
C TRP A 39 -0.25 0.83 -1.65
N LEU A 40 -0.81 0.61 -2.85
CA LEU A 40 -2.15 1.05 -3.19
C LEU A 40 -2.93 -0.09 -3.85
N ILE A 41 -4.21 -0.16 -3.52
CA ILE A 41 -5.17 -1.07 -4.14
C ILE A 41 -6.33 -0.22 -4.61
N ASN A 42 -6.65 -0.27 -5.91
CA ASN A 42 -7.72 0.52 -6.51
C ASN A 42 -7.63 2.01 -6.17
N GLY A 43 -6.40 2.53 -6.15
CA GLY A 43 -6.16 3.95 -5.89
C GLY A 43 -6.16 4.35 -4.42
N GLU A 44 -6.39 3.42 -3.51
CA GLU A 44 -6.39 3.70 -2.07
C GLU A 44 -5.18 3.09 -1.40
N TYR A 45 -4.57 3.82 -0.47
CA TYR A 45 -3.47 3.26 0.32
C TYR A 45 -3.99 2.07 1.13
N HIS A 46 -3.26 0.96 1.05
CA HIS A 46 -3.69 -0.27 1.71
C HIS A 46 -2.53 -1.27 1.78
N LYS A 47 -2.30 -1.82 2.97
CA LYS A 47 -1.38 -2.94 3.12
C LYS A 47 -1.79 -3.75 4.34
N GLU A 48 -1.82 -5.09 4.19
CA GLU A 48 -2.34 -5.95 5.25
C GLU A 48 -1.29 -6.43 6.24
N ASN A 49 -0.01 -6.29 5.92
CA ASN A 49 1.04 -6.80 6.81
C ASN A 49 2.17 -5.80 6.96
N GLY A 50 1.83 -4.54 7.13
CA GLY A 50 2.83 -3.51 7.35
C GLY A 50 2.33 -2.13 6.96
N ALA A 51 3.23 -1.17 6.92
CA ALA A 51 2.92 0.21 6.59
C ALA A 51 2.69 0.36 5.09
N ALA A 52 1.61 1.06 4.71
CA ALA A 52 1.29 1.29 3.30
C ALA A 52 2.19 2.34 2.66
N ILE A 53 2.75 3.24 3.45
CA ILE A 53 3.73 4.20 2.98
C ILE A 53 4.99 4.04 3.80
N GLN A 54 6.11 3.86 3.11
CA GLN A 54 7.41 3.71 3.76
C GLN A 54 8.35 4.71 3.09
N TYR A 55 8.76 5.70 3.87
CA TYR A 55 9.65 6.74 3.39
C TYR A 55 11.11 6.30 3.47
N TYR A 56 11.94 6.89 2.63
CA TYR A 56 13.36 6.52 2.55
C TYR A 56 14.10 6.70 3.87
N ASP A 57 13.63 7.60 4.73
CA ASP A 57 14.26 7.89 6.03
C ASP A 57 13.77 6.99 7.16
N GLY A 58 12.91 6.02 6.84
CA GLY A 58 12.37 5.09 7.82
C GLY A 58 11.02 5.46 8.39
N ASP A 59 10.50 6.63 8.09
CA ASP A 59 9.15 7.01 8.50
C ASP A 59 8.12 6.12 7.81
N LYS A 60 7.01 5.84 8.49
CA LYS A 60 5.99 4.92 8.01
C LYS A 60 4.60 5.45 8.32
N GLU A 61 3.65 5.11 7.42
CA GLU A 61 2.24 5.43 7.63
C GLU A 61 1.41 4.19 7.31
N TRP A 62 0.45 3.88 8.19
CA TRP A 62 -0.38 2.68 8.08
C TRP A 62 -1.77 3.04 7.57
N TYR A 63 -2.24 2.29 6.56
CA TYR A 63 -3.56 2.50 5.94
C TYR A 63 -4.25 1.17 5.69
N ILE A 64 -5.56 1.16 5.87
CA ILE A 64 -6.42 0.07 5.45
C ILE A 64 -7.56 0.69 4.64
N ASN A 65 -7.68 0.31 3.37
CA ASN A 65 -8.71 0.79 2.46
C ASN A 65 -8.83 2.32 2.48
N GLY A 66 -7.69 3.00 2.41
CA GLY A 66 -7.65 4.46 2.33
C GLY A 66 -7.74 5.18 3.66
N LYS A 67 -8.02 4.49 4.75
CA LYS A 67 -8.11 5.11 6.07
C LYS A 67 -6.79 4.98 6.82
N GLU A 68 -6.31 6.10 7.36
CA GLU A 68 -5.05 6.11 8.10
C GLU A 68 -5.25 5.67 9.55
N TYR A 69 -4.25 4.92 10.06
CA TYR A 69 -4.22 4.42 11.44
C TYR A 69 -2.85 4.74 12.04
N THR A 70 -2.80 4.91 13.37
CA THR A 70 -1.50 4.84 14.04
C THR A 70 -1.01 3.40 13.98
N GLU A 71 0.28 3.18 14.26
CA GLU A 71 0.82 1.82 14.24
C GLU A 71 0.07 0.91 15.22
N GLN A 72 -0.23 1.40 16.42
CA GLN A 72 -0.95 0.61 17.41
C GLN A 72 -2.38 0.32 16.97
N GLU A 73 -3.07 1.32 16.45
CA GLU A 73 -4.42 1.13 15.92
C GLU A 73 -4.44 0.12 14.78
N TYR A 74 -3.44 0.21 13.90
CA TYR A 74 -3.33 -0.71 12.78
C TYR A 74 -3.17 -2.14 13.26
N LYS A 75 -2.26 -2.37 14.22
CA LYS A 75 -2.03 -3.71 14.75
C LYS A 75 -3.28 -4.28 15.41
N TYR A 76 -3.99 -3.45 16.16
CA TYR A 76 -5.24 -3.86 16.79
C TYR A 76 -6.28 -4.23 15.74
N GLU A 77 -6.45 -3.38 14.73
CA GLU A 77 -7.46 -3.61 13.69
C GLU A 77 -7.17 -4.88 12.90
N MET A 78 -5.92 -5.11 12.54
CA MET A 78 -5.55 -6.30 11.78
C MET A 78 -5.73 -7.56 12.61
N ARG A 79 -5.42 -7.51 13.90
CA ARG A 79 -5.65 -8.64 14.80
C ARG A 79 -7.15 -8.94 14.89
N SER A 80 -7.96 -7.90 15.05
CA SER A 80 -9.41 -8.05 15.14
C SER A 80 -9.99 -8.71 13.89
N ARG A 81 -9.53 -8.27 12.70
CA ARG A 81 -9.98 -8.86 11.44
C ARG A 81 -9.59 -10.33 11.32
N LYS A 82 -8.38 -10.66 11.74
CA LYS A 82 -7.91 -12.04 11.71
C LYS A 82 -8.73 -12.93 12.63
N LEU A 83 -9.05 -12.46 13.82
CA LEU A 83 -9.90 -13.21 14.75
C LEU A 83 -11.29 -13.44 14.19
N LYS A 84 -11.88 -12.44 13.54
CA LYS A 84 -13.19 -12.58 12.92
C LYS A 84 -13.18 -13.65 11.83
N GLN A 85 -12.11 -13.73 11.05
CA GLN A 85 -11.98 -14.77 10.03
C GLN A 85 -11.93 -16.16 10.64
N LEU A 86 -11.24 -16.30 11.77
CA LEU A 86 -11.11 -17.61 12.43
C LEU A 86 -12.42 -18.09 13.05
N LEU A 87 -13.33 -17.17 13.35
CA LEU A 87 -14.60 -17.50 13.97
C LEU A 87 -15.73 -17.81 12.98
N LYS A 88 -15.46 -17.72 11.70
CA LYS A 88 -16.45 -18.04 10.69
C LYS A 88 -16.63 -19.54 10.50
#